data_e3329601bd7700ed64dd99bb045d9d92
#
_entry.id   e3329601bd7700ed64dd99bb045d9d92
#
_cell.length_a   1.000
_cell.length_b   1.000
_cell.length_c   1.000
_cell.angle_alpha   90.00
_cell.angle_beta   90.00
_cell.angle_gamma   90.00
#
_symmetry.space_group_name_H-M   'P 1'
#
loop_
_entity.id
_entity.type
_entity.pdbx_description
1 polymer ?
#
loop_
_entity_poly.entity_id
_entity_poly.type
_entity_poly.pdbx_seq_one_letter_code
_entity_poly.pdbx_strand_id
1 'polypeptide(L)'
;DKTRSEGQRMVREFQELRRFLEEQERLLLVQLGDLEGAIGRAQDEALAKVSEELSQLDTLIWEMEGKFQQPPSHFLQPPCWRVLPLFWPLCSCEMMKFQPPAEISSDLERSLEDFVQRNVLVRGTLRRCQDSLMFQLREPADVTLDPSTAHPNLHLSEDGKEVRGQLVPRDVPDHPERFDFEPCVLARGGFASGRHFWEVEVGQGGVWALGVVRESARRRGPLSLTPKEGVWALEAFHSLTSPRANLRLHPPPRRLRVSLDYEGRRVAFFSAGDDIPILEYTRAAFNGERVLPWFKIGMGARLLEVTRSPRREDRGVAGRFTSPLDWVGFGFSLRIRP
;
A
#
# COMPACT_ATOMS: atom_id res chain seq x y z
N ASP A 1 -32.51 28.63 11.45
CA ASP A 1 -31.53 29.52 10.81
C ASP A 1 -30.07 29.02 10.96
N LYS A 2 -29.62 28.63 12.18
CA LYS A 2 -28.26 28.15 12.44
C LYS A 2 -27.90 26.91 11.61
N THR A 3 -28.78 25.90 11.57
CA THR A 3 -28.58 24.66 10.79
C THR A 3 -28.47 24.94 9.29
N ARG A 4 -29.30 25.87 8.78
CA ARG A 4 -29.27 26.26 7.36
C ARG A 4 -27.97 26.98 7.02
N SER A 5 -27.50 27.87 7.90
CA SER A 5 -26.24 28.60 7.75
C SER A 5 -25.04 27.64 7.75
N GLU A 6 -25.00 26.68 8.69
CA GLU A 6 -23.96 25.65 8.74
C GLU A 6 -23.97 24.76 7.50
N GLY A 7 -25.13 24.30 7.04
CA GLY A 7 -25.24 23.53 5.79
C GLY A 7 -24.72 24.28 4.58
N GLN A 8 -25.02 25.57 4.44
CA GLN A 8 -24.50 26.40 3.35
C GLN A 8 -22.98 26.63 3.45
N ARG A 9 -22.43 26.75 4.69
CA ARG A 9 -21.00 26.88 4.89
C ARG A 9 -20.29 25.60 4.45
N MET A 10 -20.75 24.44 4.91
CA MET A 10 -20.19 23.14 4.51
C MET A 10 -20.19 22.95 2.99
N VAL A 11 -21.30 23.28 2.32
CA VAL A 11 -21.39 23.15 0.86
C VAL A 11 -20.33 24.02 0.18
N ARG A 12 -20.15 25.28 0.63
CA ARG A 12 -19.11 26.17 0.08
C ARG A 12 -17.70 25.61 0.28
N GLU A 13 -17.35 25.17 1.50
CA GLU A 13 -16.04 24.60 1.81
C GLU A 13 -15.73 23.37 0.95
N PHE A 14 -16.71 22.47 0.77
CA PHE A 14 -16.54 21.33 -0.13
C PHE A 14 -16.41 21.71 -1.60
N GLN A 15 -17.13 22.76 -2.04
CA GLN A 15 -17.00 23.27 -3.40
C GLN A 15 -15.63 23.92 -3.66
N GLU A 16 -15.10 24.66 -2.70
CA GLU A 16 -13.77 25.27 -2.78
C GLU A 16 -12.69 24.19 -2.84
N LEU A 17 -12.77 23.17 -1.98
CA LEU A 17 -11.84 22.05 -2.00
C LEU A 17 -11.90 21.29 -3.34
N ARG A 18 -13.09 21.06 -3.87
CA ARG A 18 -13.26 20.42 -5.19
C ARG A 18 -12.56 21.21 -6.29
N ARG A 19 -12.82 22.52 -6.38
CA ARG A 19 -12.17 23.38 -7.39
C ARG A 19 -10.65 23.36 -7.25
N PHE A 20 -10.15 23.40 -6.02
CA PHE A 20 -8.72 23.32 -5.76
C PHE A 20 -8.14 21.99 -6.26
N LEU A 21 -8.78 20.86 -5.96
CA LEU A 21 -8.32 19.54 -6.39
C LEU A 21 -8.38 19.38 -7.91
N GLU A 22 -9.44 19.85 -8.56
CA GLU A 22 -9.59 19.85 -10.03
C GLU A 22 -8.47 20.67 -10.70
N GLU A 23 -8.11 21.82 -10.13
CA GLU A 23 -7.01 22.64 -10.65
C GLU A 23 -5.65 21.95 -10.45
N GLN A 24 -5.40 21.32 -9.29
CA GLN A 24 -4.15 20.58 -9.06
C GLN A 24 -4.04 19.36 -9.98
N GLU A 25 -5.12 18.63 -10.19
CA GLU A 25 -5.18 17.53 -11.15
C GLU A 25 -4.82 18.01 -12.55
N ARG A 26 -5.45 19.11 -13.01
CA ARG A 26 -5.17 19.70 -14.33
C ARG A 26 -3.70 20.07 -14.49
N LEU A 27 -3.10 20.71 -13.48
CA LEU A 27 -1.70 21.12 -13.52
C LEU A 27 -0.75 19.90 -13.59
N LEU A 28 -1.03 18.84 -12.84
CA LEU A 28 -0.24 17.61 -12.87
C LEU A 28 -0.35 16.90 -14.23
N LEU A 29 -1.56 16.86 -14.83
CA LEU A 29 -1.76 16.27 -16.16
C LEU A 29 -1.05 17.06 -17.26
N VAL A 30 -1.03 18.39 -17.18
CA VAL A 30 -0.25 19.22 -18.12
C VAL A 30 1.24 18.92 -17.99
N GLN A 31 1.79 18.87 -16.78
CA GLN A 31 3.20 18.55 -16.56
C GLN A 31 3.56 17.16 -17.10
N LEU A 32 2.69 16.17 -16.92
CA LEU A 32 2.90 14.83 -17.46
C LEU A 32 2.89 14.83 -18.99
N GLY A 33 1.95 15.54 -19.60
CA GLY A 33 1.87 15.69 -21.06
C GLY A 33 3.10 16.39 -21.66
N ASP A 34 3.64 17.41 -20.99
CA ASP A 34 4.88 18.07 -21.40
C ASP A 34 6.09 17.13 -21.37
N LEU A 35 6.19 16.31 -20.31
CA LEU A 35 7.25 15.29 -20.19
C LEU A 35 7.10 14.21 -21.26
N GLU A 36 5.90 13.69 -21.48
CA GLU A 36 5.61 12.72 -22.54
C GLU A 36 5.99 13.26 -23.92
N GLY A 37 5.62 14.50 -24.21
CA GLY A 37 5.98 15.18 -25.44
C GLY A 37 7.50 15.39 -25.60
N ALA A 38 8.21 15.67 -24.51
CA ALA A 38 9.67 15.83 -24.55
C ALA A 38 10.37 14.48 -24.81
N ILE A 39 9.92 13.41 -24.16
CA ILE A 39 10.40 12.04 -24.39
C ILE A 39 10.15 11.61 -25.84
N GLY A 40 8.93 11.84 -26.35
CA GLY A 40 8.57 11.52 -27.73
C GLY A 40 9.49 12.21 -28.74
N ARG A 41 9.75 13.52 -28.58
CA ARG A 41 10.69 14.26 -29.46
C ARG A 41 12.10 13.70 -29.40
N ALA A 42 12.61 13.37 -28.22
CA ALA A 42 13.94 12.78 -28.08
C ALA A 42 14.03 11.40 -28.76
N GLN A 43 12.99 10.58 -28.67
CA GLN A 43 12.90 9.30 -29.37
C GLN A 43 12.86 9.46 -30.90
N ASP A 44 12.06 10.41 -31.40
CA ASP A 44 11.96 10.70 -32.83
C ASP A 44 13.31 11.20 -33.40
N GLU A 45 14.02 12.06 -32.68
CA GLU A 45 15.35 12.50 -33.05
C GLU A 45 16.38 11.37 -33.09
N ALA A 46 16.31 10.46 -32.10
CA ALA A 46 17.21 9.28 -32.07
C ALA A 46 16.91 8.35 -33.24
N LEU A 47 15.64 8.08 -33.53
CA LEU A 47 15.22 7.26 -34.68
C LEU A 47 15.63 7.88 -36.02
N ALA A 48 15.50 9.18 -36.17
CA ALA A 48 15.91 9.91 -37.38
C ALA A 48 17.41 9.75 -37.64
N LYS A 49 18.26 9.89 -36.59
CA LYS A 49 19.73 9.70 -36.70
C LYS A 49 20.08 8.27 -37.11
N VAL A 50 19.48 7.27 -36.46
CA VAL A 50 19.72 5.86 -36.82
C VAL A 50 19.27 5.56 -38.26
N SER A 51 18.15 6.10 -38.69
CA SER A 51 17.66 5.95 -40.07
C SER A 51 18.61 6.59 -41.08
N GLU A 52 19.17 7.76 -40.78
CA GLU A 52 20.17 8.43 -41.62
C GLU A 52 21.46 7.59 -41.74
N GLU A 53 22.01 7.08 -40.61
CA GLU A 53 23.18 6.22 -40.60
C GLU A 53 22.94 4.91 -41.38
N LEU A 54 21.77 4.29 -41.24
CA LEU A 54 21.41 3.11 -42.03
C LEU A 54 21.39 3.42 -43.52
N SER A 55 20.82 4.53 -43.95
CA SER A 55 20.78 4.94 -45.36
C SER A 55 22.17 5.17 -45.94
N GLN A 56 23.08 5.74 -45.13
CA GLN A 56 24.50 5.91 -45.52
C GLN A 56 25.21 4.57 -45.66
N LEU A 57 24.97 3.62 -44.73
CA LEU A 57 25.54 2.28 -44.83
C LEU A 57 25.03 1.51 -46.03
N ASP A 58 23.72 1.56 -46.31
CA ASP A 58 23.11 0.93 -47.48
C ASP A 58 23.72 1.45 -48.75
N THR A 59 23.97 2.75 -48.86
CA THR A 59 24.64 3.38 -50.02
C THR A 59 26.07 2.85 -50.19
N LEU A 60 26.85 2.73 -49.09
CA LEU A 60 28.19 2.18 -49.13
C LEU A 60 28.20 0.70 -49.50
N ILE A 61 27.26 -0.10 -49.02
CA ILE A 61 27.09 -1.51 -49.38
C ILE A 61 26.85 -1.62 -50.89
N TRP A 62 25.87 -0.84 -51.40
CA TRP A 62 25.56 -0.85 -52.81
C TRP A 62 26.77 -0.47 -53.70
N GLU A 63 27.56 0.57 -53.30
CA GLU A 63 28.75 0.95 -53.98
C GLU A 63 29.82 -0.16 -53.98
N MET A 64 30.02 -0.85 -52.86
CA MET A 64 30.96 -1.96 -52.75
C MET A 64 30.53 -3.14 -53.56
N GLU A 65 29.26 -3.54 -53.51
CA GLU A 65 28.73 -4.62 -54.32
C GLU A 65 28.89 -4.37 -55.84
N GLY A 66 28.60 -3.13 -56.25
CA GLY A 66 28.84 -2.72 -57.66
C GLY A 66 30.31 -2.83 -58.07
N LYS A 67 31.26 -2.57 -57.18
CA LYS A 67 32.70 -2.73 -57.45
C LYS A 67 33.12 -4.18 -57.46
N PHE A 68 32.59 -5.03 -56.62
CA PHE A 68 32.87 -6.48 -56.63
C PHE A 68 32.36 -7.23 -57.88
N GLN A 69 31.41 -6.68 -58.60
CA GLN A 69 30.90 -7.24 -59.84
C GLN A 69 31.76 -6.86 -61.06
N GLN A 70 32.77 -6.00 -60.94
CA GLN A 70 33.66 -5.63 -62.01
C GLN A 70 34.70 -6.74 -62.29
N PRO A 71 35.14 -6.93 -63.57
CA PRO A 71 36.15 -7.92 -63.91
C PRO A 71 37.45 -7.69 -63.12
N PRO A 72 38.18 -8.78 -62.71
CA PRO A 72 39.42 -8.69 -61.94
C PRO A 72 40.49 -7.81 -62.57
N SER A 73 40.48 -7.68 -63.88
CA SER A 73 41.42 -6.80 -64.62
C SER A 73 41.22 -5.31 -64.35
N HIS A 74 40.01 -4.92 -63.97
CA HIS A 74 39.69 -3.54 -63.55
C HIS A 74 39.97 -3.28 -62.09
N PHE A 75 39.87 -4.33 -61.28
CA PHE A 75 40.08 -4.25 -59.85
C PHE A 75 41.58 -4.25 -59.49
N LEU A 76 42.44 -4.88 -60.31
CA LEU A 76 43.87 -5.06 -60.09
C LEU A 76 44.74 -4.12 -60.92
N GLN A 77 44.19 -3.15 -61.65
CA GLN A 77 45.03 -2.13 -62.25
C GLN A 77 45.75 -1.37 -61.16
N PRO A 78 47.10 -1.31 -61.17
CA PRO A 78 47.83 -0.62 -60.17
C PRO A 78 47.36 0.85 -60.14
N PRO A 79 46.96 1.36 -59.05
CA PRO A 79 46.57 2.76 -58.98
C PRO A 79 47.84 3.56 -59.26
N CYS A 80 47.84 4.31 -60.34
CA CYS A 80 48.70 5.47 -60.35
C CYS A 80 48.45 6.15 -59.02
N TRP A 81 49.52 6.34 -58.27
CA TRP A 81 49.54 7.08 -56.99
C TRP A 81 48.90 8.48 -57.04
N ARG A 82 48.27 8.81 -58.15
CA ARG A 82 47.48 10.02 -58.39
C ARG A 82 45.96 9.83 -58.27
N VAL A 83 45.42 8.63 -58.04
CA VAL A 83 43.97 8.43 -57.94
C VAL A 83 43.61 7.95 -56.54
N LEU A 84 43.66 8.87 -55.63
CA LEU A 84 43.19 8.81 -54.25
C LEU A 84 41.67 8.54 -54.05
N PRO A 85 40.76 8.48 -55.05
CA PRO A 85 39.36 8.27 -54.75
C PRO A 85 38.94 6.81 -54.57
N LEU A 86 39.75 5.79 -54.93
CA LEU A 86 39.33 4.39 -54.86
C LEU A 86 39.50 3.68 -53.51
N PHE A 87 40.37 4.24 -52.68
CA PHE A 87 40.54 3.83 -51.27
C PHE A 87 39.56 4.56 -50.35
N TRP A 88 38.91 5.60 -50.84
CA TRP A 88 38.02 6.46 -50.06
C TRP A 88 36.82 5.71 -49.41
N PRO A 89 36.13 4.75 -50.08
CA PRO A 89 35.03 4.06 -49.44
C PRO A 89 35.46 3.13 -48.30
N LEU A 90 36.62 2.42 -48.43
CA LEU A 90 37.17 1.58 -47.35
C LEU A 90 37.65 2.45 -46.18
N CYS A 91 38.27 3.58 -46.48
CA CYS A 91 38.69 4.55 -45.48
C CYS A 91 37.51 5.27 -44.84
N SER A 92 36.43 5.49 -45.58
CA SER A 92 35.19 6.04 -45.06
C SER A 92 34.50 5.11 -44.04
N CYS A 93 34.58 3.78 -44.26
CA CYS A 93 34.07 2.82 -43.28
C CYS A 93 34.85 2.83 -41.96
N GLU A 94 36.18 3.07 -42.00
CA GLU A 94 36.95 3.25 -40.76
C GLU A 94 36.70 4.60 -40.08
N MET A 95 36.28 5.62 -40.81
CA MET A 95 35.92 6.92 -40.27
C MET A 95 34.46 7.02 -39.79
N MET A 96 33.59 6.13 -40.25
CA MET A 96 32.25 6.04 -39.74
C MET A 96 32.24 5.29 -38.40
N LYS A 97 32.59 6.01 -37.36
CA LYS A 97 32.39 5.51 -35.98
C LYS A 97 30.91 5.55 -35.72
N PHE A 98 30.31 4.37 -35.59
CA PHE A 98 28.93 4.26 -35.05
C PHE A 98 28.86 5.04 -33.74
N GLN A 99 28.09 6.07 -33.72
CA GLN A 99 27.72 6.75 -32.48
C GLN A 99 26.40 6.17 -32.06
N PRO A 100 26.37 5.40 -30.94
CA PRO A 100 25.09 4.92 -30.44
C PRO A 100 24.16 6.12 -30.27
N PRO A 101 22.86 5.97 -30.59
CA PRO A 101 21.89 7.03 -30.38
C PRO A 101 22.03 7.51 -28.95
N ALA A 102 22.01 8.83 -28.75
CA ALA A 102 22.08 9.40 -27.42
C ALA A 102 20.98 8.73 -26.57
N GLU A 103 21.38 8.09 -25.49
CA GLU A 103 20.43 7.64 -24.47
C GLU A 103 19.49 8.79 -24.13
N ILE A 104 18.24 8.47 -23.82
CA ILE A 104 17.27 9.46 -23.34
C ILE A 104 17.99 10.33 -22.33
N SER A 105 18.01 11.64 -22.54
CA SER A 105 18.85 12.56 -21.76
C SER A 105 18.63 12.29 -20.27
N SER A 106 19.70 12.11 -19.52
CA SER A 106 19.66 11.85 -18.07
C SER A 106 18.84 12.88 -17.30
N ASP A 107 18.62 14.05 -17.91
CA ASP A 107 17.81 15.12 -17.36
C ASP A 107 16.30 14.83 -17.52
N LEU A 108 15.89 14.19 -18.61
CA LEU A 108 14.49 13.76 -18.80
C LEU A 108 14.15 12.59 -17.87
N GLU A 109 15.05 11.62 -17.71
CA GLU A 109 14.88 10.53 -16.75
C GLU A 109 14.75 11.06 -15.34
N ARG A 110 15.63 11.97 -14.93
CA ARG A 110 15.56 12.62 -13.61
C ARG A 110 14.28 13.41 -13.43
N SER A 111 13.84 14.13 -14.44
CA SER A 111 12.57 14.88 -14.39
C SER A 111 11.36 13.98 -14.24
N LEU A 112 11.38 12.80 -14.89
CA LEU A 112 10.32 11.80 -14.75
C LEU A 112 10.35 11.16 -13.35
N GLU A 113 11.52 10.82 -12.84
CA GLU A 113 11.68 10.29 -11.48
C GLU A 113 11.19 11.28 -10.43
N ASP A 114 11.56 12.56 -10.54
CA ASP A 114 11.09 13.63 -9.65
C ASP A 114 9.57 13.81 -9.72
N PHE A 115 8.99 13.72 -10.91
CA PHE A 115 7.54 13.76 -11.08
C PHE A 115 6.86 12.56 -10.41
N VAL A 116 7.38 11.34 -10.60
CA VAL A 116 6.86 10.11 -9.96
C VAL A 116 6.94 10.22 -8.43
N GLN A 117 8.07 10.68 -7.89
CA GLN A 117 8.24 10.84 -6.44
C GLN A 117 7.26 11.86 -5.85
N ARG A 118 7.08 13.01 -6.51
CA ARG A 118 6.08 14.00 -6.09
C ARG A 118 4.66 13.42 -6.11
N ASN A 119 4.30 12.65 -7.13
CA ASN A 119 3.00 11.99 -7.21
C ASN A 119 2.77 10.96 -6.09
N VAL A 120 3.81 10.24 -5.66
CA VAL A 120 3.71 9.34 -4.50
C VAL A 120 3.33 10.11 -3.24
N LEU A 121 3.95 11.28 -3.01
CA LEU A 121 3.65 12.14 -1.87
C LEU A 121 2.22 12.72 -1.94
N VAL A 122 1.80 13.18 -3.11
CA VAL A 122 0.43 13.70 -3.34
C VAL A 122 -0.60 12.61 -3.06
N ARG A 123 -0.43 11.41 -3.62
CA ARG A 123 -1.33 10.27 -3.37
C ARG A 123 -1.39 9.92 -1.88
N GLY A 124 -0.26 9.89 -1.20
CA GLY A 124 -0.20 9.64 0.24
C GLY A 124 -0.96 10.70 1.06
N THR A 125 -0.87 11.97 0.67
CA THR A 125 -1.57 13.07 1.32
C THR A 125 -3.08 13.02 1.07
N LEU A 126 -3.51 12.78 -0.16
CA LEU A 126 -4.92 12.62 -0.50
C LEU A 126 -5.56 11.45 0.25
N ARG A 127 -4.86 10.32 0.35
CA ARG A 127 -5.34 9.17 1.13
C ARG A 127 -5.49 9.50 2.61
N ARG A 128 -4.50 10.15 3.22
CA ARG A 128 -4.60 10.58 4.63
C ARG A 128 -5.77 11.52 4.87
N CYS A 129 -5.99 12.47 3.98
CA CYS A 129 -7.14 13.36 4.05
C CYS A 129 -8.46 12.57 3.96
N GLN A 130 -8.55 11.63 3.03
CA GLN A 130 -9.72 10.77 2.84
C GLN A 130 -10.00 9.89 4.07
N ASP A 131 -8.97 9.28 4.66
CA ASP A 131 -9.08 8.48 5.88
C ASP A 131 -9.52 9.36 7.06
N SER A 132 -8.90 10.52 7.25
CA SER A 132 -9.25 11.44 8.33
C SER A 132 -10.71 11.91 8.22
N LEU A 133 -11.16 12.29 7.02
CA LEU A 133 -12.56 12.64 6.80
C LEU A 133 -13.50 11.47 7.09
N MET A 134 -13.14 10.26 6.69
CA MET A 134 -13.93 9.06 6.98
C MET A 134 -14.07 8.84 8.50
N PHE A 135 -12.98 8.98 9.25
CA PHE A 135 -12.97 8.78 10.69
C PHE A 135 -13.75 9.86 11.46
N GLN A 136 -13.82 11.07 10.91
CA GLN A 136 -14.57 12.18 11.53
C GLN A 136 -16.06 12.16 11.19
N LEU A 137 -16.42 11.68 10.01
CA LEU A 137 -17.80 11.79 9.49
C LEU A 137 -18.63 10.51 9.64
N ARG A 138 -17.98 9.36 9.85
CA ARG A 138 -18.66 8.07 9.98
C ARG A 138 -18.54 7.53 11.37
N GLU A 139 -19.56 6.78 11.77
CA GLU A 139 -19.48 5.97 12.99
C GLU A 139 -18.61 4.72 12.72
N PRO A 140 -17.83 4.28 13.72
CA PRO A 140 -17.11 3.00 13.62
C PRO A 140 -18.09 1.85 13.46
N ALA A 141 -17.68 0.80 12.77
CA ALA A 141 -18.46 -0.41 12.61
C ALA A 141 -18.64 -1.12 13.97
N ASP A 142 -19.85 -1.58 14.23
CA ASP A 142 -20.14 -2.39 15.41
C ASP A 142 -19.62 -3.82 15.21
N VAL A 143 -18.44 -4.10 15.76
CA VAL A 143 -17.79 -5.41 15.68
C VAL A 143 -18.07 -6.18 16.97
N THR A 144 -18.66 -7.36 16.85
CA THR A 144 -18.96 -8.29 17.95
C THR A 144 -18.30 -9.63 17.70
N LEU A 145 -17.58 -10.17 18.68
CA LEU A 145 -16.85 -11.42 18.58
C LEU A 145 -17.82 -12.62 18.56
N ASP A 146 -17.48 -13.65 17.78
CA ASP A 146 -18.27 -14.87 17.66
C ASP A 146 -17.71 -15.99 18.56
N PRO A 147 -18.44 -16.37 19.63
CA PRO A 147 -18.02 -17.46 20.52
C PRO A 147 -17.87 -18.82 19.82
N SER A 148 -18.60 -19.03 18.71
CA SER A 148 -18.53 -20.30 17.97
C SER A 148 -17.20 -20.48 17.26
N THR A 149 -16.50 -19.39 16.89
CA THR A 149 -15.21 -19.38 16.23
C THR A 149 -14.03 -19.36 17.20
N ALA A 150 -14.26 -18.96 18.44
CA ALA A 150 -13.21 -18.72 19.42
C ALA A 150 -12.48 -20.02 19.82
N HIS A 151 -11.13 -19.97 19.82
CA HIS A 151 -10.30 -21.03 20.34
C HIS A 151 -10.63 -21.35 21.82
N PRO A 152 -10.56 -22.60 22.31
CA PRO A 152 -10.90 -22.95 23.69
C PRO A 152 -10.13 -22.16 24.76
N ASN A 153 -8.90 -21.73 24.48
CA ASN A 153 -8.10 -20.91 25.38
C ASN A 153 -8.49 -19.41 25.38
N LEU A 154 -9.56 -19.03 24.68
CA LEU A 154 -10.04 -17.64 24.67
C LEU A 154 -11.31 -17.51 25.50
N HIS A 155 -11.35 -16.55 26.41
CA HIS A 155 -12.52 -16.14 27.15
C HIS A 155 -13.09 -14.85 26.57
N LEU A 156 -14.33 -14.87 26.13
CA LEU A 156 -15.05 -13.71 25.62
C LEU A 156 -15.96 -13.16 26.72
N SER A 157 -16.12 -11.83 26.75
CA SER A 157 -17.16 -11.19 27.55
C SER A 157 -18.57 -11.50 27.03
N GLU A 158 -19.57 -11.34 27.87
CA GLU A 158 -20.98 -11.63 27.53
C GLU A 158 -21.47 -10.73 26.37
N ASP A 159 -21.02 -9.50 26.30
CA ASP A 159 -21.34 -8.56 25.23
C ASP A 159 -20.57 -8.86 23.91
N GLY A 160 -19.64 -9.82 23.94
CA GLY A 160 -18.80 -10.17 22.79
C GLY A 160 -17.81 -9.07 22.39
N LYS A 161 -17.50 -8.16 23.31
CA LYS A 161 -16.64 -7.00 23.05
C LYS A 161 -15.23 -7.14 23.61
N GLU A 162 -15.01 -8.06 24.52
CA GLU A 162 -13.70 -8.35 25.10
C GLU A 162 -13.26 -9.79 24.84
N VAL A 163 -11.96 -10.03 24.65
CA VAL A 163 -11.40 -11.36 24.64
C VAL A 163 -10.10 -11.42 25.44
N ARG A 164 -9.91 -12.51 26.19
CA ARG A 164 -8.75 -12.81 27.05
C ARG A 164 -8.16 -14.16 26.69
N GLY A 165 -6.84 -14.25 26.60
CA GLY A 165 -6.13 -15.49 26.54
C GLY A 165 -5.99 -16.15 27.93
N GLN A 166 -6.32 -17.43 28.05
CA GLN A 166 -6.22 -18.22 29.27
C GLN A 166 -5.31 -19.42 29.07
N LEU A 167 -4.63 -19.85 30.14
CA LEU A 167 -3.79 -21.05 30.13
C LEU A 167 -4.65 -22.33 30.08
N VAL A 168 -5.76 -22.33 30.82
CA VAL A 168 -6.66 -23.47 30.91
C VAL A 168 -7.73 -23.35 29.83
N PRO A 169 -7.83 -24.34 28.92
CA PRO A 169 -8.89 -24.33 27.91
C PRO A 169 -10.27 -24.46 28.57
N ARG A 170 -11.24 -23.80 28.01
CA ARG A 170 -12.66 -23.94 28.40
C ARG A 170 -13.21 -25.21 27.80
N ASP A 171 -14.09 -25.84 28.52
CA ASP A 171 -14.92 -26.91 27.99
C ASP A 171 -16.02 -26.30 27.11
N VAL A 172 -15.78 -26.33 25.79
CA VAL A 172 -16.70 -25.78 24.79
C VAL A 172 -16.97 -26.85 23.72
N PRO A 173 -18.20 -26.95 23.21
CA PRO A 173 -18.52 -27.88 22.13
C PRO A 173 -17.63 -27.62 20.91
N ASP A 174 -17.23 -28.69 20.22
CA ASP A 174 -16.56 -28.52 18.93
C ASP A 174 -17.52 -27.91 17.90
N HIS A 175 -16.99 -26.99 17.11
CA HIS A 175 -17.72 -26.32 16.04
C HIS A 175 -16.85 -26.26 14.78
N PRO A 176 -17.38 -26.52 13.59
CA PRO A 176 -16.60 -26.49 12.34
C PRO A 176 -15.84 -25.19 12.13
N GLU A 177 -16.42 -24.08 12.59
CA GLU A 177 -15.85 -22.74 12.46
C GLU A 177 -14.84 -22.37 13.56
N ARG A 178 -14.66 -23.23 14.57
CA ARG A 178 -13.78 -22.96 15.71
C ARG A 178 -12.31 -23.14 15.33
N PHE A 179 -11.49 -22.17 15.72
CA PHE A 179 -10.03 -22.34 15.68
C PHE A 179 -9.60 -23.40 16.71
N ASP A 180 -8.79 -24.36 16.27
CA ASP A 180 -8.36 -25.48 17.09
C ASP A 180 -6.87 -25.45 17.48
N PHE A 181 -6.06 -24.71 16.74
CA PHE A 181 -4.60 -24.65 16.97
C PHE A 181 -4.15 -23.24 17.39
N GLU A 182 -4.51 -22.23 16.63
CA GLU A 182 -4.13 -20.86 16.92
C GLU A 182 -5.19 -20.19 17.81
N PRO A 183 -4.79 -19.44 18.87
CA PRO A 183 -5.72 -18.77 19.78
C PRO A 183 -6.38 -17.56 19.09
N CYS A 184 -7.22 -17.84 18.11
CA CYS A 184 -7.89 -16.87 17.28
C CYS A 184 -9.40 -16.82 17.51
N VAL A 185 -10.03 -15.70 17.14
CA VAL A 185 -11.47 -15.49 17.12
C VAL A 185 -11.84 -14.56 15.97
N LEU A 186 -13.03 -14.74 15.41
CA LEU A 186 -13.62 -13.86 14.37
C LEU A 186 -14.74 -13.00 14.96
N ALA A 187 -15.06 -11.93 14.24
CA ALA A 187 -16.33 -11.24 14.44
C ALA A 187 -17.49 -12.04 13.85
N ARG A 188 -18.72 -11.84 14.40
CA ARG A 188 -19.96 -12.46 13.90
C ARG A 188 -20.33 -12.01 12.50
N GLY A 189 -19.97 -10.78 12.13
CA GLY A 189 -20.25 -10.19 10.83
C GLY A 189 -18.97 -9.89 10.06
N GLY A 190 -19.10 -9.90 8.73
CA GLY A 190 -18.03 -9.52 7.82
C GLY A 190 -18.53 -8.53 6.76
N PHE A 191 -17.60 -8.01 5.98
CA PHE A 191 -17.81 -6.97 4.99
C PHE A 191 -17.54 -7.52 3.58
N ALA A 192 -18.43 -7.24 2.64
CA ALA A 192 -18.31 -7.62 1.23
C ALA A 192 -18.27 -6.41 0.29
N SER A 193 -18.40 -5.20 0.83
CA SER A 193 -18.38 -3.94 0.09
C SER A 193 -18.17 -2.76 1.04
N GLY A 194 -17.89 -1.59 0.50
CA GLY A 194 -17.85 -0.32 1.24
C GLY A 194 -16.55 -0.09 2.00
N ARG A 195 -16.57 1.00 2.76
CA ARG A 195 -15.47 1.42 3.64
C ARG A 195 -15.93 1.37 5.08
N HIS A 196 -15.18 0.66 5.90
CA HIS A 196 -15.47 0.40 7.30
C HIS A 196 -14.24 0.64 8.15
N PHE A 197 -14.44 1.01 9.41
CA PHE A 197 -13.36 1.04 10.38
C PHE A 197 -13.91 0.69 11.77
N TRP A 198 -13.04 0.18 12.63
CA TRP A 198 -13.31 -0.09 14.04
C TRP A 198 -12.06 0.18 14.86
N GLU A 199 -12.22 0.36 16.14
CA GLU A 199 -11.13 0.60 17.06
C GLU A 199 -10.97 -0.55 18.03
N VAL A 200 -9.72 -0.80 18.41
CA VAL A 200 -9.34 -1.88 19.32
C VAL A 200 -8.35 -1.34 20.36
N GLU A 201 -8.66 -1.50 21.63
CA GLU A 201 -7.70 -1.24 22.70
C GLU A 201 -6.85 -2.47 22.94
N VAL A 202 -5.54 -2.30 22.89
CA VAL A 202 -4.57 -3.35 23.15
C VAL A 202 -4.00 -3.18 24.56
N GLY A 203 -4.05 -4.23 25.37
CA GLY A 203 -3.49 -4.24 26.71
C GLY A 203 -1.97 -4.18 26.70
N GLN A 204 -1.39 -3.88 27.84
CA GLN A 204 0.07 -3.89 28.01
C GLN A 204 0.58 -5.35 28.09
N GLY A 205 1.53 -5.67 27.25
CA GLY A 205 2.22 -6.98 27.26
C GLY A 205 1.50 -8.06 26.46
N GLY A 206 2.21 -9.16 26.24
CA GLY A 206 1.74 -10.33 25.50
C GLY A 206 1.81 -10.20 23.96
N VAL A 207 1.60 -11.31 23.29
CA VAL A 207 1.57 -11.39 21.83
C VAL A 207 0.12 -11.34 21.36
N TRP A 208 -0.19 -10.42 20.47
CA TRP A 208 -1.50 -10.28 19.86
C TRP A 208 -1.33 -9.96 18.36
N ALA A 209 -2.35 -10.29 17.60
CA ALA A 209 -2.51 -9.79 16.24
C ALA A 209 -3.97 -9.44 15.98
N LEU A 210 -4.21 -8.47 15.11
CA LEU A 210 -5.55 -8.04 14.73
C LEU A 210 -5.57 -7.58 13.27
N GLY A 211 -6.72 -7.74 12.63
CA GLY A 211 -6.88 -7.37 11.23
C GLY A 211 -8.14 -7.94 10.60
N VAL A 212 -8.01 -8.36 9.35
CA VAL A 212 -9.08 -9.02 8.60
C VAL A 212 -8.59 -10.30 7.94
N VAL A 213 -9.50 -11.25 7.77
CA VAL A 213 -9.27 -12.50 7.04
C VAL A 213 -10.40 -12.75 6.05
N ARG A 214 -10.12 -13.46 4.95
CA ARG A 214 -11.17 -13.98 4.08
C ARG A 214 -12.05 -14.96 4.83
N GLU A 215 -13.33 -15.03 4.47
CA GLU A 215 -14.27 -15.99 5.06
C GLU A 215 -13.82 -17.44 4.85
N SER A 216 -13.20 -17.74 3.71
CA SER A 216 -12.63 -19.06 3.40
C SER A 216 -11.30 -19.36 4.10
N ALA A 217 -10.75 -18.43 4.89
CA ALA A 217 -9.48 -18.63 5.57
C ALA A 217 -9.53 -19.88 6.46
N ARG A 218 -8.46 -20.68 6.40
CA ARG A 218 -8.33 -21.93 7.16
C ARG A 218 -8.44 -21.67 8.67
N ARG A 219 -9.17 -22.55 9.38
CA ARG A 219 -9.41 -22.44 10.83
C ARG A 219 -8.84 -23.61 11.62
N ARG A 220 -8.53 -24.70 10.95
CA ARG A 220 -8.02 -25.94 11.56
C ARG A 220 -6.53 -26.13 11.31
N GLY A 221 -5.81 -26.57 12.35
CA GLY A 221 -4.37 -26.82 12.31
C GLY A 221 -3.53 -25.52 12.29
N PRO A 222 -2.22 -25.64 12.08
CA PRO A 222 -1.33 -24.48 12.04
C PRO A 222 -1.69 -23.54 10.89
N LEU A 223 -1.76 -22.25 11.19
CA LEU A 223 -2.11 -21.21 10.24
C LEU A 223 -0.87 -20.46 9.75
N SER A 224 -0.78 -20.31 8.45
CA SER A 224 0.16 -19.36 7.85
C SER A 224 -0.51 -17.98 7.76
N LEU A 225 -0.14 -17.09 8.66
CA LEU A 225 -0.73 -15.76 8.76
C LEU A 225 -0.10 -14.82 7.73
N THR A 226 -0.45 -14.98 6.46
CA THR A 226 0.09 -14.18 5.35
C THR A 226 -1.01 -13.68 4.41
N PRO A 227 -0.78 -12.59 3.68
CA PRO A 227 -1.72 -12.12 2.66
C PRO A 227 -2.05 -13.14 1.57
N LYS A 228 -1.13 -14.08 1.27
CA LYS A 228 -1.37 -15.18 0.32
C LYS A 228 -2.47 -16.13 0.82
N GLU A 229 -2.49 -16.39 2.11
CA GLU A 229 -3.52 -17.20 2.80
C GLU A 229 -4.79 -16.40 3.13
N GLY A 230 -4.87 -15.14 2.71
CA GLY A 230 -6.03 -14.27 2.93
C GLY A 230 -6.08 -13.63 4.30
N VAL A 231 -4.93 -13.38 4.92
CA VAL A 231 -4.81 -12.71 6.21
C VAL A 231 -4.07 -11.40 6.05
N TRP A 232 -4.70 -10.28 6.43
CA TRP A 232 -4.09 -8.95 6.46
C TRP A 232 -4.18 -8.41 7.88
N ALA A 233 -3.08 -8.46 8.58
CA ALA A 233 -3.08 -8.14 10.00
C ALA A 233 -1.80 -7.46 10.47
N LEU A 234 -1.93 -6.76 11.60
CA LEU A 234 -0.86 -6.21 12.40
C LEU A 234 -0.64 -7.12 13.62
N GLU A 235 0.60 -7.55 13.85
CA GLU A 235 0.96 -8.39 15.00
C GLU A 235 1.95 -7.66 15.89
N ALA A 236 1.56 -7.34 17.13
CA ALA A 236 2.42 -6.75 18.17
C ALA A 236 3.51 -5.81 17.60
N PHE A 237 3.10 -4.88 16.70
CA PHE A 237 3.96 -3.94 15.98
C PHE A 237 4.90 -4.57 14.93
N HIS A 238 4.52 -5.73 14.41
CA HIS A 238 5.12 -6.32 13.22
C HIS A 238 4.06 -6.47 12.12
N SER A 239 4.48 -6.30 10.86
CA SER A 239 3.61 -6.66 9.74
C SER A 239 3.64 -8.18 9.52
N LEU A 240 2.52 -8.77 9.11
CA LEU A 240 2.47 -10.16 8.64
C LEU A 240 2.79 -10.25 7.14
N THR A 241 3.67 -9.38 6.66
CA THR A 241 4.21 -9.43 5.29
C THR A 241 5.36 -10.44 5.19
N SER A 242 5.73 -10.81 3.98
CA SER A 242 6.93 -11.62 3.75
C SER A 242 7.93 -10.77 2.93
N PRO A 243 9.07 -10.37 3.52
CA PRO A 243 9.52 -10.62 4.90
C PRO A 243 8.75 -9.82 5.96
N ARG A 244 8.71 -10.36 7.19
CA ARG A 244 8.08 -9.69 8.35
C ARG A 244 8.84 -8.40 8.68
N ALA A 245 8.15 -7.27 8.65
CA ALA A 245 8.75 -5.97 8.95
C ALA A 245 8.48 -5.56 10.42
N ASN A 246 9.52 -5.07 11.09
CA ASN A 246 9.39 -4.50 12.44
C ASN A 246 8.94 -3.04 12.32
N LEU A 247 7.78 -2.74 12.89
CA LEU A 247 7.19 -1.42 12.94
C LEU A 247 7.63 -0.74 14.24
N ARG A 248 8.75 -0.03 14.22
CA ARG A 248 9.34 0.65 15.39
C ARG A 248 8.45 1.79 15.88
N LEU A 249 7.44 1.48 16.69
CA LEU A 249 6.55 2.47 17.28
C LEU A 249 6.98 2.78 18.72
N HIS A 250 7.34 4.00 19.00
CA HIS A 250 7.68 4.48 20.33
C HIS A 250 6.97 5.83 20.60
N PRO A 251 6.10 5.92 21.62
CA PRO A 251 5.56 4.83 22.42
C PRO A 251 4.55 3.97 21.62
N PRO A 252 4.35 2.69 22.01
CA PRO A 252 3.35 1.86 21.36
C PRO A 252 1.94 2.41 21.63
N PRO A 253 1.09 2.58 20.61
CA PRO A 253 -0.26 3.06 20.78
C PRO A 253 -1.10 2.04 21.55
N ARG A 254 -1.88 2.51 22.52
CA ARG A 254 -2.84 1.64 23.26
C ARG A 254 -4.12 1.38 22.48
N ARG A 255 -4.47 2.26 21.56
CA ARG A 255 -5.66 2.16 20.71
C ARG A 255 -5.25 2.11 19.25
N LEU A 256 -5.74 1.11 18.58
CA LEU A 256 -5.49 0.88 17.16
C LEU A 256 -6.80 1.02 16.40
N ARG A 257 -6.76 1.63 15.25
CA ARG A 257 -7.88 1.68 14.31
C ARG A 257 -7.55 0.82 13.11
N VAL A 258 -8.46 -0.08 12.76
CA VAL A 258 -8.40 -0.87 11.53
C VAL A 258 -9.36 -0.25 10.54
N SER A 259 -8.87 0.04 9.34
CA SER A 259 -9.66 0.58 8.23
C SER A 259 -9.65 -0.40 7.07
N LEU A 260 -10.83 -0.72 6.59
CA LEU A 260 -11.07 -1.57 5.43
C LEU A 260 -11.73 -0.75 4.32
N ASP A 261 -11.09 -0.70 3.15
CA ASP A 261 -11.70 -0.24 1.89
C ASP A 261 -11.80 -1.45 0.96
N TYR A 262 -13.00 -2.02 0.86
CA TYR A 262 -13.20 -3.27 0.14
C TYR A 262 -12.98 -3.09 -1.36
N GLU A 263 -13.56 -2.06 -1.99
CA GLU A 263 -13.40 -1.75 -3.41
C GLU A 263 -11.98 -1.30 -3.74
N GLY A 264 -11.37 -0.50 -2.85
CA GLY A 264 -9.99 -0.05 -2.96
C GLY A 264 -8.96 -1.15 -2.66
N ARG A 265 -9.40 -2.35 -2.27
CA ARG A 265 -8.54 -3.49 -1.88
C ARG A 265 -7.49 -3.09 -0.86
N ARG A 266 -7.91 -2.37 0.16
CA ARG A 266 -7.01 -1.75 1.12
C ARG A 266 -7.39 -2.15 2.55
N VAL A 267 -6.38 -2.55 3.33
CA VAL A 267 -6.47 -2.70 4.78
C VAL A 267 -5.39 -1.85 5.41
N ALA A 268 -5.76 -0.95 6.31
CA ALA A 268 -4.82 -0.04 6.95
C ALA A 268 -5.00 0.01 8.45
N PHE A 269 -3.91 0.26 9.17
CA PHE A 269 -3.84 0.31 10.61
C PHE A 269 -3.32 1.67 11.04
N PHE A 270 -3.97 2.27 12.02
CA PHE A 270 -3.63 3.60 12.53
C PHE A 270 -3.54 3.58 14.05
N SER A 271 -2.76 4.49 14.60
CA SER A 271 -2.92 4.92 15.99
C SER A 271 -4.21 5.73 16.11
N ALA A 272 -5.15 5.29 16.96
CA ALA A 272 -6.48 5.89 17.02
C ALA A 272 -6.53 7.26 17.75
N GLY A 273 -5.42 7.69 18.39
CA GLY A 273 -5.36 8.97 19.10
C GLY A 273 -5.00 10.16 18.22
N ASP A 274 -4.17 9.92 17.22
CA ASP A 274 -3.54 10.93 16.37
C ASP A 274 -3.66 10.64 14.87
N ASP A 275 -4.38 9.58 14.52
CA ASP A 275 -4.60 9.10 13.13
C ASP A 275 -3.30 8.83 12.36
N ILE A 276 -2.19 8.54 13.08
CA ILE A 276 -0.92 8.22 12.45
C ILE A 276 -1.00 6.82 11.81
N PRO A 277 -0.72 6.71 10.50
CA PRO A 277 -0.69 5.42 9.83
C PRO A 277 0.47 4.55 10.33
N ILE A 278 0.20 3.28 10.64
CA ILE A 278 1.15 2.30 11.13
C ILE A 278 1.55 1.32 10.04
N LEU A 279 0.57 0.77 9.36
CA LEU A 279 0.73 -0.26 8.34
C LEU A 279 -0.40 -0.16 7.31
N GLU A 280 -0.07 -0.37 6.05
CA GLU A 280 -1.06 -0.40 4.97
C GLU A 280 -0.78 -1.59 4.03
N TYR A 281 -1.82 -2.37 3.78
CA TYR A 281 -1.86 -3.35 2.71
C TYR A 281 -2.62 -2.75 1.54
N THR A 282 -1.93 -2.48 0.45
CA THR A 282 -2.52 -2.10 -0.84
C THR A 282 -2.63 -3.34 -1.73
N ARG A 283 -3.66 -3.45 -2.55
CA ARG A 283 -3.90 -4.62 -3.43
C ARG A 283 -4.24 -5.91 -2.66
N ALA A 284 -4.96 -5.82 -1.54
CA ALA A 284 -5.46 -6.99 -0.84
C ALA A 284 -6.36 -7.83 -1.75
N ALA A 285 -6.05 -9.13 -1.86
CA ALA A 285 -6.78 -10.04 -2.76
C ALA A 285 -7.98 -10.66 -2.03
N PHE A 286 -9.07 -9.92 -1.89
CA PHE A 286 -10.30 -10.41 -1.23
C PHE A 286 -11.05 -11.45 -2.08
N ASN A 287 -10.78 -11.51 -3.41
CA ASN A 287 -11.32 -12.49 -4.35
C ASN A 287 -12.87 -12.51 -4.44
N GLY A 288 -13.53 -11.40 -4.13
CA GLY A 288 -14.97 -11.32 -4.07
C GLY A 288 -15.60 -11.95 -2.82
N GLU A 289 -14.77 -12.49 -1.91
CA GLU A 289 -15.23 -13.08 -0.67
C GLU A 289 -15.51 -12.00 0.39
N ARG A 290 -16.40 -12.29 1.31
CA ARG A 290 -16.56 -11.53 2.53
C ARG A 290 -15.29 -11.60 3.37
N VAL A 291 -14.89 -10.49 3.99
CA VAL A 291 -13.78 -10.43 4.93
C VAL A 291 -14.31 -10.16 6.33
N LEU A 292 -13.73 -10.84 7.30
CA LEU A 292 -14.16 -10.78 8.70
C LEU A 292 -13.07 -10.12 9.55
N PRO A 293 -13.41 -9.25 10.49
CA PRO A 293 -12.50 -8.84 11.54
C PRO A 293 -11.99 -10.07 12.30
N TRP A 294 -10.68 -10.13 12.49
CA TRP A 294 -9.97 -11.26 13.04
C TRP A 294 -8.99 -10.83 14.13
N PHE A 295 -8.89 -11.65 15.17
CA PHE A 295 -8.05 -11.38 16.33
C PHE A 295 -7.33 -12.65 16.76
N LYS A 296 -6.04 -12.52 17.07
CA LYS A 296 -5.20 -13.56 17.69
C LYS A 296 -4.69 -13.06 19.02
N ILE A 297 -4.85 -13.84 20.08
CA ILE A 297 -4.50 -13.48 21.43
C ILE A 297 -3.57 -14.54 21.98
N GLY A 298 -2.27 -14.25 22.04
CA GLY A 298 -1.30 -15.12 22.69
C GLY A 298 -1.52 -15.20 24.19
N MET A 299 -0.98 -16.23 24.81
CA MET A 299 -1.05 -16.40 26.27
C MET A 299 -0.38 -15.21 26.95
N GLY A 300 -1.07 -14.59 27.90
CA GLY A 300 -0.62 -13.37 28.56
C GLY A 300 -0.93 -12.06 27.83
N ALA A 301 -1.58 -12.09 26.66
CA ALA A 301 -1.99 -10.89 25.95
C ALA A 301 -3.41 -10.45 26.30
N ARG A 302 -3.64 -9.16 26.18
CA ARG A 302 -4.91 -8.50 26.48
C ARG A 302 -5.29 -7.55 25.34
N LEU A 303 -6.47 -7.70 24.79
CA LEU A 303 -7.07 -6.72 23.91
C LEU A 303 -8.35 -6.19 24.58
N LEU A 304 -8.43 -4.89 24.74
CA LEU A 304 -9.56 -4.18 25.33
C LEU A 304 -10.19 -3.30 24.26
N GLU A 305 -11.51 -3.23 24.23
CA GLU A 305 -12.20 -2.31 23.32
C GLU A 305 -12.09 -0.86 23.79
N VAL A 306 -12.28 0.07 22.86
CA VAL A 306 -12.37 1.49 23.13
C VAL A 306 -13.76 2.04 22.86
N THR A 307 -14.27 2.77 23.83
CA THR A 307 -15.41 3.66 23.61
C THR A 307 -15.00 4.83 22.75
N ARG A 308 -15.99 5.34 22.02
CA ARG A 308 -16.04 6.66 21.39
C ARG A 308 -15.12 7.64 22.08
N SER A 309 -14.25 8.31 21.35
CA SER A 309 -13.55 9.49 21.83
C SER A 309 -14.57 10.43 22.47
N PRO A 310 -14.44 10.86 23.76
CA PRO A 310 -15.36 11.81 24.32
C PRO A 310 -15.35 13.06 23.45
N ARG A 311 -16.51 13.53 23.03
CA ARG A 311 -16.66 14.84 22.43
C ARG A 311 -15.98 15.83 23.38
N ARG A 312 -15.29 16.80 22.87
CA ARG A 312 -14.42 17.81 23.49
C ARG A 312 -15.00 18.58 24.71
N GLU A 313 -16.09 18.13 25.33
CA GLU A 313 -16.80 18.86 26.41
C GLU A 313 -16.50 18.36 27.82
N ASP A 314 -15.81 17.21 28.01
CA ASP A 314 -15.48 16.71 29.36
C ASP A 314 -14.00 16.88 29.74
N ARG A 315 -13.48 18.12 29.62
CA ARG A 315 -12.27 18.50 30.34
C ARG A 315 -12.64 19.12 31.69
N GLY A 316 -12.96 18.28 32.63
CA GLY A 316 -13.13 18.70 34.01
C GLY A 316 -13.16 17.51 34.94
N VAL A 317 -12.12 17.44 35.75
CA VAL A 317 -11.88 16.63 36.95
C VAL A 317 -10.77 15.59 36.80
N ALA A 318 -9.58 16.05 37.13
CA ALA A 318 -8.44 15.19 37.45
C ALA A 318 -8.68 14.52 38.82
N GLY A 319 -9.01 13.24 38.83
CA GLY A 319 -8.99 12.38 40.02
C GLY A 319 -7.59 11.75 40.18
N ARG A 320 -6.90 12.13 41.26
CA ARG A 320 -5.65 11.50 41.70
C ARG A 320 -5.94 10.06 42.14
N PHE A 321 -5.24 9.08 41.58
CA PHE A 321 -5.12 7.76 42.20
C PHE A 321 -3.72 7.58 42.75
N THR A 322 -3.65 7.56 44.08
CA THR A 322 -2.52 7.11 44.88
C THR A 322 -2.89 5.75 45.45
N SER A 323 -2.23 4.69 45.05
CA SER A 323 -1.81 3.59 45.91
C SER A 323 -1.09 2.49 45.13
N PRO A 324 0.10 2.05 45.53
CA PRO A 324 0.85 0.99 44.87
C PRO A 324 0.74 -0.31 45.70
N LEU A 325 -0.33 -1.08 45.55
CA LEU A 325 -0.41 -2.45 46.08
C LEU A 325 -1.63 -3.19 45.48
N ASP A 326 -1.47 -3.71 44.26
CA ASP A 326 -2.29 -4.83 43.80
C ASP A 326 -1.55 -5.55 42.66
N TRP A 327 -0.51 -6.26 43.04
CA TRP A 327 0.30 -7.10 42.16
C TRP A 327 0.06 -8.57 42.44
N VAL A 328 -1.18 -9.04 42.38
CA VAL A 328 -1.45 -10.51 42.25
C VAL A 328 -2.80 -10.71 41.52
N GLY A 329 -2.75 -11.23 40.31
CA GLY A 329 -3.97 -11.64 39.58
C GLY A 329 -4.00 -11.24 38.10
N PHE A 330 -3.05 -11.74 37.32
CA PHE A 330 -2.99 -11.41 35.89
C PHE A 330 -3.94 -12.27 35.05
N GLY A 331 -5.11 -11.75 34.78
CA GLY A 331 -6.00 -12.15 33.70
C GLY A 331 -6.08 -11.04 32.64
N PHE A 332 -6.12 -11.39 31.37
CA PHE A 332 -5.97 -10.43 30.25
C PHE A 332 -7.16 -10.46 29.30
N SER A 333 -7.72 -9.29 28.89
CA SER A 333 -8.94 -9.20 28.06
C SER A 333 -8.88 -8.17 26.94
N LEU A 334 -9.70 -8.39 25.88
CA LEU A 334 -9.94 -7.48 24.77
C LEU A 334 -11.38 -6.97 24.81
N ARG A 335 -11.58 -5.71 24.51
CA ARG A 335 -12.91 -5.12 24.38
C ARG A 335 -13.05 -4.34 23.07
N ILE A 336 -14.13 -4.61 22.32
CA ILE A 336 -14.52 -3.93 21.06
C ILE A 336 -15.73 -3.05 21.33
N ARG A 337 -15.74 -1.77 20.92
CA ARG A 337 -16.88 -0.88 21.14
C ARG A 337 -17.46 -0.33 19.83
N PRO A 338 -18.76 0.03 19.82
CA PRO A 338 -19.41 0.62 18.68
C PRO A 338 -18.94 2.03 18.36
#